data_d37d137b11f40800eeb842564435fe5a
#
_entry.id   d37d137b11f40800eeb842564435fe5a
#
_cell.length_a   1.000
_cell.length_b   1.000
_cell.length_c   1.000
_cell.angle_alpha   90.00
_cell.angle_beta   90.00
_cell.angle_gamma   90.00
#
_symmetry.space_group_name_H-M   'P 1'
#
loop_
_entity.id
_entity.type
_entity.pdbx_description
1 polymer ?
#
loop_
_entity_poly.entity_id
_entity_poly.type
_entity_poly.pdbx_seq_one_letter_code
_entity_poly.pdbx_strand_id
1 'polypeptide(L)'
;MYKHKGGTHMSKVKKETIEVKGLAIQVYTEDFKNDYISLTDIARYKSDEPFIVINNWLRSKDNIQFLGLWESMHNPDFKPIEFDRFKNESGSNAFTLSPQKWIEKTNAIGIISKSGRYGGTFAHSDIAMEFASWISPEFKLYIIQDYKRLKTDENSRLSLEWNLNREISKINYKIHTDAIKEYLLKDLINEQLSYKYANEADILNVALFNKRAKQWRE
;
A
#
# COMPACT_ATOMS: atom_id res chain seq x y z
N MET A 1 -18.91 40.62 2.70
CA MET A 1 -17.72 40.36 1.87
C MET A 1 -16.68 39.67 2.76
N TYR A 2 -16.80 38.35 2.95
CA TYR A 2 -15.91 37.57 3.82
C TYR A 2 -14.91 36.80 2.94
N LYS A 3 -13.63 37.19 3.03
CA LYS A 3 -12.52 36.49 2.39
C LYS A 3 -12.19 35.23 3.21
N HIS A 4 -12.49 34.05 2.69
CA HIS A 4 -11.93 32.80 3.16
C HIS A 4 -10.44 32.75 2.76
N LYS A 5 -9.56 32.86 3.75
CA LYS A 5 -8.16 32.48 3.62
C LYS A 5 -8.09 30.97 3.79
N GLY A 6 -8.00 30.25 2.68
CA GLY A 6 -7.61 28.85 2.66
C GLY A 6 -6.12 28.73 3.04
N GLY A 7 -5.86 28.39 4.29
CA GLY A 7 -4.53 27.99 4.73
C GLY A 7 -4.23 26.58 4.22
N THR A 8 -3.41 26.45 3.18
CA THR A 8 -2.84 25.19 2.75
C THR A 8 -1.92 24.70 3.86
N HIS A 9 -2.33 23.66 4.57
CA HIS A 9 -1.48 22.97 5.53
C HIS A 9 -0.38 22.24 4.71
N MET A 10 0.75 22.89 4.50
CA MET A 10 1.95 22.21 4.03
C MET A 10 2.39 21.27 5.14
N SER A 11 2.13 19.98 4.98
CA SER A 11 2.73 18.95 5.82
C SER A 11 4.25 19.09 5.70
N LYS A 12 4.97 19.16 6.83
CA LYS A 12 6.42 19.26 6.82
C LYS A 12 6.97 17.90 6.42
N VAL A 13 7.50 17.80 5.20
CA VAL A 13 8.29 16.63 4.76
C VAL A 13 9.38 16.39 5.80
N LYS A 14 9.33 15.24 6.45
CA LYS A 14 10.36 14.80 7.38
C LYS A 14 11.44 14.06 6.62
N LYS A 15 12.69 14.32 7.00
CA LYS A 15 13.83 13.54 6.52
C LYS A 15 14.19 12.54 7.60
N GLU A 16 14.09 11.26 7.28
CA GLU A 16 14.45 10.16 8.16
C GLU A 16 15.59 9.36 7.54
N THR A 17 16.30 8.61 8.37
CA THR A 17 17.35 7.70 7.91
C THR A 17 17.02 6.32 8.45
N ILE A 18 16.87 5.35 7.55
CA ILE A 18 16.72 3.95 7.91
C ILE A 18 18.05 3.22 7.69
N GLU A 19 18.36 2.29 8.57
CA GLU A 19 19.58 1.51 8.47
C GLU A 19 19.24 0.09 7.98
N VAL A 20 19.78 -0.29 6.82
CA VAL A 20 19.55 -1.61 6.22
C VAL A 20 20.91 -2.25 5.95
N LYS A 21 21.21 -3.35 6.63
CA LYS A 21 22.49 -4.09 6.50
C LYS A 21 23.74 -3.19 6.63
N GLY A 22 23.73 -2.23 7.56
CA GLY A 22 24.85 -1.31 7.78
C GLY A 22 24.89 -0.13 6.78
N LEU A 23 23.90 0.02 5.91
CA LEU A 23 23.75 1.16 5.02
C LEU A 23 22.69 2.13 5.57
N ALA A 24 23.07 3.39 5.70
CA ALA A 24 22.18 4.50 6.04
C ALA A 24 21.46 4.99 4.78
N ILE A 25 20.17 4.70 4.64
CA ILE A 25 19.34 5.09 3.50
C ILE A 25 18.46 6.26 3.91
N GLN A 26 18.51 7.35 3.16
CA GLN A 26 17.65 8.52 3.39
C GLN A 26 16.25 8.30 2.82
N VAL A 27 15.25 8.66 3.63
CA VAL A 27 13.83 8.62 3.29
C VAL A 27 13.24 10.01 3.54
N TYR A 28 12.49 10.51 2.56
CA TYR A 28 11.63 11.67 2.73
C TYR A 28 10.21 11.16 2.90
N THR A 29 9.64 11.33 4.08
CA THR A 29 8.28 10.90 4.39
C THR A 29 7.36 12.09 4.61
N GLU A 30 6.21 12.10 3.96
CA GLU A 30 5.07 12.98 4.25
C GLU A 30 3.94 12.19 4.92
N ASP A 31 3.66 11.06 4.36
CA ASP A 31 2.80 10.01 4.85
C ASP A 31 3.35 8.67 4.32
N PHE A 32 3.01 7.55 4.96
CA PHE A 32 3.51 6.22 4.55
C PHE A 32 3.15 5.81 3.11
N LYS A 33 2.33 6.58 2.41
CA LYS A 33 1.89 6.29 1.04
C LYS A 33 2.73 7.00 -0.03
N ASN A 34 3.40 8.09 0.35
CA ASN A 34 4.16 8.94 -0.58
C ASN A 34 5.62 9.12 -0.14
N ASP A 35 6.20 8.06 0.41
CA ASP A 35 7.60 8.09 0.83
C ASP A 35 8.54 8.03 -0.38
N TYR A 36 9.54 8.91 -0.38
CA TYR A 36 10.62 8.92 -1.37
C TYR A 36 11.92 8.44 -0.74
N ILE A 37 12.47 7.38 -1.30
CA ILE A 37 13.66 6.69 -0.81
C ILE A 37 14.86 7.02 -1.71
N SER A 38 16.03 7.21 -1.13
CA SER A 38 17.26 7.51 -1.84
C SER A 38 17.75 6.34 -2.68
N LEU A 39 17.56 6.41 -4.00
CA LEU A 39 18.19 5.46 -4.94
C LEU A 39 19.71 5.57 -4.92
N THR A 40 20.24 6.76 -4.66
CA THR A 40 21.68 7.00 -4.54
C THR A 40 22.28 6.17 -3.41
N ASP A 41 21.63 6.13 -2.23
CA ASP A 41 22.12 5.35 -1.10
C ASP A 41 21.97 3.84 -1.34
N ILE A 42 20.87 3.41 -1.94
CA ILE A 42 20.68 2.01 -2.34
C ILE A 42 21.76 1.58 -3.36
N ALA A 43 22.07 2.44 -4.35
CA ALA A 43 23.06 2.14 -5.37
C ALA A 43 24.48 2.01 -4.82
N ARG A 44 24.81 2.68 -3.71
CA ARG A 44 26.10 2.55 -2.99
C ARG A 44 26.35 1.14 -2.46
N TYR A 45 25.31 0.34 -2.28
CA TYR A 45 25.47 -1.07 -1.96
C TYR A 45 26.22 -1.85 -3.06
N LYS A 46 26.09 -1.41 -4.33
CA LYS A 46 26.70 -2.07 -5.50
C LYS A 46 27.99 -1.42 -5.99
N SER A 47 28.14 -0.10 -5.83
CA SER A 47 29.25 0.67 -6.37
C SER A 47 29.43 2.03 -5.70
N ASP A 48 30.66 2.48 -5.60
CA ASP A 48 31.01 3.83 -5.16
C ASP A 48 30.58 4.93 -6.16
N GLU A 49 30.15 4.52 -7.36
CA GLU A 49 29.62 5.41 -8.41
C GLU A 49 28.11 5.18 -8.60
N PRO A 50 27.26 5.63 -7.67
CA PRO A 50 25.84 5.32 -7.65
C PRO A 50 25.08 5.82 -8.88
N PHE A 51 25.53 6.94 -9.48
CA PHE A 51 24.90 7.48 -10.69
C PHE A 51 25.03 6.54 -11.90
N ILE A 52 26.15 5.82 -12.03
CA ILE A 52 26.34 4.81 -13.09
C ILE A 52 25.37 3.66 -12.90
N VAL A 53 25.19 3.21 -11.66
CA VAL A 53 24.25 2.12 -11.34
C VAL A 53 22.82 2.52 -11.71
N ILE A 54 22.40 3.74 -11.34
CA ILE A 54 21.07 4.27 -11.63
C ILE A 54 20.86 4.42 -13.15
N ASN A 55 21.84 4.98 -13.86
CA ASN A 55 21.76 5.12 -15.31
C ASN A 55 21.70 3.76 -16.03
N ASN A 56 22.44 2.75 -15.55
CA ASN A 56 22.37 1.40 -16.08
C ASN A 56 20.99 0.75 -15.85
N TRP A 57 20.38 1.00 -14.70
CA TRP A 57 19.02 0.55 -14.44
C TRP A 57 18.02 1.21 -15.41
N LEU A 58 18.15 2.51 -15.67
CA LEU A 58 17.33 3.27 -16.63
C LEU A 58 17.58 2.88 -18.11
N ARG A 59 18.60 2.08 -18.43
CA ARG A 59 18.82 1.58 -19.79
C ARG A 59 17.99 0.35 -20.12
N SER A 60 17.52 -0.37 -19.11
CA SER A 60 16.71 -1.59 -19.29
C SER A 60 15.31 -1.23 -19.78
N LYS A 61 14.87 -1.93 -20.83
CA LYS A 61 13.53 -1.77 -21.38
C LYS A 61 12.45 -2.09 -20.36
N ASP A 62 12.65 -3.14 -19.57
CA ASP A 62 11.69 -3.58 -18.56
C ASP A 62 11.51 -2.53 -17.46
N ASN A 63 12.62 -1.90 -17.03
CA ASN A 63 12.59 -0.86 -16.01
C ASN A 63 11.90 0.42 -16.52
N ILE A 64 12.13 0.80 -17.79
CA ILE A 64 11.41 1.91 -18.42
C ILE A 64 9.92 1.61 -18.55
N GLN A 65 9.55 0.39 -18.92
CA GLN A 65 8.15 -0.02 -18.96
C GLN A 65 7.48 0.05 -17.57
N PHE A 66 8.17 -0.42 -16.55
CA PHE A 66 7.69 -0.33 -15.18
C PHE A 66 7.47 1.12 -14.74
N LEU A 67 8.46 2.00 -14.97
CA LEU A 67 8.36 3.43 -14.67
C LEU A 67 7.19 4.09 -15.41
N GLY A 68 7.05 3.82 -16.70
CA GLY A 68 5.95 4.38 -17.50
C GLY A 68 4.59 3.90 -17.05
N LEU A 69 4.46 2.63 -16.64
CA LEU A 69 3.22 2.10 -16.07
C LEU A 69 2.90 2.79 -14.74
N TRP A 70 3.88 2.91 -13.84
CA TRP A 70 3.70 3.58 -12.57
C TRP A 70 3.26 5.04 -12.75
N GLU A 71 3.95 5.79 -13.60
CA GLU A 71 3.60 7.18 -13.93
C GLU A 71 2.18 7.29 -14.51
N SER A 72 1.81 6.41 -15.43
CA SER A 72 0.47 6.41 -16.04
C SER A 72 -0.66 6.17 -15.02
N MET A 73 -0.37 5.46 -13.93
CA MET A 73 -1.32 5.20 -12.85
C MET A 73 -1.43 6.34 -11.83
N HIS A 74 -0.34 7.11 -11.62
CA HIS A 74 -0.25 8.05 -10.50
C HIS A 74 -0.08 9.52 -10.94
N ASN A 75 0.21 9.77 -12.22
CA ASN A 75 0.55 11.08 -12.74
C ASN A 75 -0.34 11.47 -13.93
N PRO A 76 -1.37 12.31 -13.73
CA PRO A 76 -2.24 12.75 -14.80
C PRO A 76 -1.53 13.62 -15.85
N ASP A 77 -0.42 14.26 -15.50
CA ASP A 77 0.35 15.14 -16.38
C ASP A 77 1.52 14.41 -17.07
N PHE A 78 1.59 13.08 -16.96
CA PHE A 78 2.60 12.26 -17.61
C PHE A 78 2.50 12.35 -19.14
N LYS A 79 3.65 12.37 -19.83
CA LYS A 79 3.74 12.48 -21.28
C LYS A 79 3.99 11.12 -21.94
N PRO A 80 2.95 10.39 -22.37
CA PRO A 80 3.09 9.03 -22.88
C PRO A 80 3.88 8.96 -24.20
N ILE A 81 3.82 9.99 -25.05
CA ILE A 81 4.56 10.02 -26.32
C ILE A 81 6.07 10.00 -26.08
N GLU A 82 6.57 10.79 -25.12
CA GLU A 82 7.99 10.80 -24.78
C GLU A 82 8.42 9.50 -24.11
N PHE A 83 7.53 8.91 -23.29
CA PHE A 83 7.74 7.59 -22.73
C PHE A 83 7.89 6.52 -23.82
N ASP A 84 6.98 6.45 -24.79
CA ASP A 84 7.05 5.48 -25.88
C ASP A 84 8.34 5.61 -26.68
N ARG A 85 8.82 6.83 -26.86
CA ARG A 85 10.13 7.08 -27.48
C ARG A 85 11.25 6.43 -26.69
N PHE A 86 11.35 6.69 -25.39
CA PHE A 86 12.38 6.07 -24.53
C PHE A 86 12.25 4.56 -24.48
N LYS A 87 11.04 4.01 -24.44
CA LYS A 87 10.77 2.58 -24.47
C LYS A 87 11.27 1.93 -25.76
N ASN A 88 11.09 2.59 -26.90
CA ASN A 88 11.54 2.08 -28.20
C ASN A 88 13.06 2.16 -28.38
N GLU A 89 13.70 3.20 -27.85
CA GLU A 89 15.15 3.39 -27.90
C GLU A 89 15.88 2.51 -26.85
N SER A 90 15.20 2.11 -25.77
CA SER A 90 15.77 1.35 -24.66
C SER A 90 16.23 -0.04 -25.06
N GLY A 91 17.26 -0.54 -24.39
CA GLY A 91 17.87 -1.85 -24.69
C GLY A 91 18.92 -1.81 -25.81
N SER A 92 19.04 -0.70 -26.55
CA SER A 92 20.15 -0.54 -27.50
C SER A 92 21.44 -0.15 -26.76
N ASN A 93 22.60 -0.54 -27.33
CA ASN A 93 23.91 -0.24 -26.72
C ASN A 93 24.19 1.26 -26.63
N ALA A 94 23.66 2.05 -27.55
CA ALA A 94 23.85 3.50 -27.60
C ALA A 94 22.87 4.27 -26.70
N PHE A 95 21.84 3.63 -26.19
CA PHE A 95 20.82 4.30 -25.37
C PHE A 95 21.36 4.64 -23.98
N THR A 96 21.22 5.90 -23.62
CA THR A 96 21.54 6.41 -22.29
C THR A 96 20.42 7.32 -21.79
N LEU A 97 20.00 7.10 -20.56
CA LEU A 97 18.96 7.90 -19.91
C LEU A 97 19.39 8.23 -18.50
N SER A 98 19.40 9.53 -18.16
CA SER A 98 19.57 9.98 -16.78
C SER A 98 18.21 10.24 -16.10
N PRO A 99 18.15 10.16 -14.76
CA PRO A 99 16.95 10.53 -14.02
C PRO A 99 16.41 11.91 -14.38
N GLN A 100 17.31 12.90 -14.49
CA GLN A 100 16.93 14.25 -14.84
C GLN A 100 16.28 14.34 -16.23
N LYS A 101 16.88 13.68 -17.25
CA LYS A 101 16.32 13.65 -18.61
C LYS A 101 14.96 12.94 -18.63
N TRP A 102 14.78 11.86 -17.86
CA TRP A 102 13.49 11.20 -17.68
C TRP A 102 12.45 12.17 -17.16
N ILE A 103 12.72 12.83 -16.03
CA ILE A 103 11.81 13.79 -15.38
C ILE A 103 11.42 14.93 -16.33
N GLU A 104 12.40 15.58 -16.95
CA GLU A 104 12.18 16.76 -17.81
C GLU A 104 11.34 16.41 -19.07
N LYS A 105 11.60 15.26 -19.68
CA LYS A 105 10.93 14.87 -20.92
C LYS A 105 9.54 14.30 -20.71
N THR A 106 9.37 13.45 -19.71
CA THR A 106 8.11 12.74 -19.47
C THR A 106 7.19 13.44 -18.45
N ASN A 107 7.67 14.51 -17.81
CA ASN A 107 7.02 15.16 -16.67
C ASN A 107 6.76 14.20 -15.51
N ALA A 108 7.70 13.27 -15.28
CA ALA A 108 7.59 12.23 -14.26
C ALA A 108 7.62 12.82 -12.85
N ILE A 109 6.84 12.22 -11.96
CA ILE A 109 6.79 12.56 -10.52
C ILE A 109 7.40 11.44 -9.64
N GLY A 110 7.42 10.21 -10.09
CA GLY A 110 7.88 9.06 -9.30
C GLY A 110 9.37 9.06 -9.00
N ILE A 111 10.17 9.87 -9.70
CA ILE A 111 11.61 10.07 -9.46
C ILE A 111 11.89 11.54 -9.27
N ILE A 112 12.72 11.88 -8.28
CA ILE A 112 13.19 13.23 -7.99
C ILE A 112 14.71 13.23 -8.09
N SER A 113 15.29 14.18 -8.85
CA SER A 113 16.72 14.38 -8.95
C SER A 113 17.11 15.75 -8.39
N LYS A 114 17.99 15.77 -7.39
CA LYS A 114 18.48 16.99 -6.76
C LYS A 114 20.00 17.12 -7.00
N SER A 115 20.42 18.26 -7.49
CA SER A 115 21.83 18.58 -7.70
C SER A 115 22.49 19.14 -6.43
N GLY A 116 23.83 19.11 -6.35
CA GLY A 116 24.62 19.72 -5.29
C GLY A 116 25.19 18.71 -4.27
N ARG A 117 25.97 19.24 -3.29
CA ARG A 117 26.72 18.44 -2.29
C ARG A 117 25.84 17.45 -1.50
N TYR A 118 24.59 17.81 -1.25
CA TYR A 118 23.59 16.98 -0.55
C TYR A 118 22.49 16.52 -1.50
N GLY A 119 22.78 16.53 -2.80
CA GLY A 119 21.89 16.06 -3.84
C GLY A 119 21.84 14.54 -3.93
N GLY A 120 21.02 14.04 -4.83
CA GLY A 120 20.85 12.62 -5.09
C GLY A 120 19.61 12.36 -5.89
N THR A 121 19.41 11.10 -6.24
CA THR A 121 18.20 10.61 -6.89
C THR A 121 17.36 9.89 -5.86
N PHE A 122 16.11 10.29 -5.76
CA PHE A 122 15.11 9.71 -4.88
C PHE A 122 13.94 9.19 -5.72
N ALA A 123 13.29 8.16 -5.28
CA ALA A 123 12.11 7.64 -5.96
C ALA A 123 11.02 7.25 -4.97
N HIS A 124 9.77 7.28 -5.44
CA HIS A 124 8.65 6.74 -4.70
C HIS A 124 8.96 5.32 -4.20
N SER A 125 8.41 4.92 -3.06
CA SER A 125 8.70 3.63 -2.41
C SER A 125 8.57 2.44 -3.35
N ASP A 126 7.56 2.40 -4.21
CA ASP A 126 7.34 1.30 -5.17
C ASP A 126 8.50 1.19 -6.16
N ILE A 127 8.94 2.34 -6.69
CA ILE A 127 10.05 2.43 -7.65
C ILE A 127 11.38 2.08 -6.96
N ALA A 128 11.56 2.52 -5.73
CA ALA A 128 12.77 2.23 -4.96
C ALA A 128 12.86 0.73 -4.61
N MET A 129 11.75 0.06 -4.33
CA MET A 129 11.68 -1.39 -4.10
C MET A 129 12.02 -2.18 -5.37
N GLU A 130 11.53 -1.76 -6.54
CA GLU A 130 11.91 -2.38 -7.81
C GLU A 130 13.40 -2.19 -8.08
N PHE A 131 13.94 -0.97 -7.90
CA PHE A 131 15.35 -0.69 -8.04
C PHE A 131 16.22 -1.55 -7.10
N ALA A 132 15.87 -1.65 -5.83
CA ALA A 132 16.57 -2.47 -4.86
C ALA A 132 16.52 -3.97 -5.23
N SER A 133 15.39 -4.42 -5.75
CA SER A 133 15.21 -5.80 -6.24
C SER A 133 16.08 -6.10 -7.48
N TRP A 134 16.28 -5.11 -8.35
CA TRP A 134 17.18 -5.22 -9.48
C TRP A 134 18.66 -5.24 -9.07
N ILE A 135 19.02 -4.49 -8.01
CA ILE A 135 20.40 -4.45 -7.47
C ILE A 135 20.77 -5.76 -6.78
N SER A 136 19.89 -6.30 -5.95
CA SER A 136 20.16 -7.46 -5.09
C SER A 136 19.07 -8.53 -5.25
N PRO A 137 19.40 -9.67 -5.85
CA PRO A 137 18.50 -10.83 -5.91
C PRO A 137 18.09 -11.33 -4.51
N GLU A 138 18.98 -11.21 -3.53
CA GLU A 138 18.72 -11.58 -2.13
C GLU A 138 17.65 -10.66 -1.53
N PHE A 139 17.72 -9.36 -1.81
CA PHE A 139 16.70 -8.40 -1.40
C PHE A 139 15.35 -8.69 -2.05
N LYS A 140 15.35 -9.02 -3.34
CA LYS A 140 14.13 -9.45 -4.04
C LYS A 140 13.50 -10.67 -3.39
N LEU A 141 14.32 -11.67 -3.04
CA LEU A 141 13.84 -12.87 -2.36
C LEU A 141 13.29 -12.55 -0.97
N TYR A 142 13.95 -11.66 -0.23
CA TYR A 142 13.48 -11.19 1.07
C TYR A 142 12.11 -10.52 0.97
N ILE A 143 11.89 -9.60 0.03
CA ILE A 143 10.58 -8.96 -0.19
C ILE A 143 9.50 -10.00 -0.47
N ILE A 144 9.78 -10.99 -1.33
CA ILE A 144 8.82 -12.05 -1.67
C ILE A 144 8.46 -12.88 -0.44
N GLN A 145 9.44 -13.21 0.39
CA GLN A 145 9.20 -13.97 1.63
C GLN A 145 8.42 -13.15 2.66
N ASP A 146 8.75 -11.88 2.82
CA ASP A 146 8.06 -10.99 3.75
C ASP A 146 6.62 -10.75 3.32
N TYR A 147 6.35 -10.56 2.04
CA TYR A 147 5.00 -10.52 1.50
C TYR A 147 4.19 -11.77 1.83
N LYS A 148 4.78 -12.96 1.64
CA LYS A 148 4.12 -14.23 1.98
C LYS A 148 3.81 -14.32 3.47
N ARG A 149 4.74 -13.91 4.34
CA ARG A 149 4.56 -13.87 5.79
C ARG A 149 3.41 -12.95 6.17
N LEU A 150 3.42 -11.69 5.68
CA LEU A 150 2.36 -10.71 5.95
C LEU A 150 0.99 -11.21 5.48
N LYS A 151 0.93 -11.84 4.31
CA LYS A 151 -0.33 -12.42 3.78
C LYS A 151 -0.85 -13.55 4.66
N THR A 152 0.05 -14.39 5.21
CA THR A 152 -0.31 -15.45 6.15
C THR A 152 -0.82 -14.88 7.47
N ASP A 153 -0.13 -13.86 8.01
CA ASP A 153 -0.51 -13.19 9.25
C ASP A 153 -1.86 -12.46 9.10
N GLU A 154 -2.11 -11.81 7.98
CA GLU A 154 -3.40 -11.17 7.67
C GLU A 154 -4.53 -12.20 7.65
N ASN A 155 -4.35 -13.32 6.93
CA ASN A 155 -5.33 -14.41 6.89
C ASN A 155 -5.59 -15.01 8.28
N SER A 156 -4.54 -15.15 9.10
CA SER A 156 -4.66 -15.64 10.47
C SER A 156 -5.45 -14.66 11.35
N ARG A 157 -5.18 -13.36 11.24
CA ARG A 157 -5.94 -12.32 11.95
C ARG A 157 -7.41 -12.31 11.55
N LEU A 158 -7.71 -12.35 10.25
CA LEU A 158 -9.09 -12.40 9.74
C LEU A 158 -9.83 -13.65 10.22
N SER A 159 -9.16 -14.79 10.28
CA SER A 159 -9.76 -16.05 10.81
C SER A 159 -10.00 -15.99 12.33
N LEU A 160 -9.10 -15.35 13.09
CA LEU A 160 -9.28 -15.12 14.53
C LEU A 160 -10.44 -14.17 14.81
N GLU A 161 -10.53 -13.07 14.08
CA GLU A 161 -11.61 -12.10 14.19
C GLU A 161 -12.98 -12.72 13.84
N TRP A 162 -13.03 -13.53 12.77
CA TRP A 162 -14.21 -14.31 12.41
C TRP A 162 -14.62 -15.29 13.51
N ASN A 163 -13.68 -16.06 14.07
CA ASN A 163 -13.95 -17.02 15.12
C ASN A 163 -14.44 -16.34 16.41
N LEU A 164 -13.81 -15.23 16.80
CA LEU A 164 -14.21 -14.43 17.97
C LEU A 164 -15.63 -13.89 17.81
N ASN A 165 -15.95 -13.27 16.68
CA ASN A 165 -17.28 -12.74 16.40
C ASN A 165 -18.34 -13.84 16.39
N ARG A 166 -18.01 -15.03 15.88
CA ARG A 166 -18.89 -16.18 15.89
C ARG A 166 -19.17 -16.67 17.32
N GLU A 167 -18.16 -16.73 18.19
CA GLU A 167 -18.34 -17.15 19.59
C GLU A 167 -19.12 -16.11 20.39
N ILE A 168 -18.86 -14.83 20.21
CA ILE A 168 -19.64 -13.75 20.82
C ILE A 168 -21.10 -13.82 20.39
N SER A 169 -21.39 -14.06 19.11
CA SER A 169 -22.74 -14.21 18.59
C SER A 169 -23.48 -15.41 19.20
N LYS A 170 -22.80 -16.54 19.40
CA LYS A 170 -23.38 -17.70 20.08
C LYS A 170 -23.75 -17.42 21.54
N ILE A 171 -22.84 -16.76 22.26
CA ILE A 171 -23.06 -16.39 23.68
C ILE A 171 -24.22 -15.43 23.79
N ASN A 172 -24.25 -14.39 22.97
CA ASN A 172 -25.33 -13.40 22.96
C ASN A 172 -26.67 -14.03 22.61
N TYR A 173 -26.69 -14.92 21.60
CA TYR A 173 -27.92 -15.68 21.25
C TYR A 173 -28.42 -16.51 22.43
N LYS A 174 -27.51 -17.21 23.13
CA LYS A 174 -27.88 -18.03 24.29
C LYS A 174 -28.44 -17.19 25.44
N ILE A 175 -27.75 -16.11 25.82
CA ILE A 175 -28.21 -15.19 26.88
C ILE A 175 -29.59 -14.62 26.55
N HIS A 176 -29.78 -14.18 25.32
CA HIS A 176 -31.04 -13.61 24.87
C HIS A 176 -32.17 -14.65 24.85
N THR A 177 -31.88 -15.85 24.37
CA THR A 177 -32.86 -16.96 24.34
C THR A 177 -33.27 -17.37 25.77
N ASP A 178 -32.31 -17.44 26.68
CA ASP A 178 -32.60 -17.80 28.07
C ASP A 178 -33.43 -16.70 28.78
N ALA A 179 -33.10 -15.40 28.53
CA ALA A 179 -33.89 -14.29 29.05
C ALA A 179 -35.31 -14.25 28.49
N ILE A 180 -35.52 -14.55 27.19
CA ILE A 180 -36.84 -14.65 26.59
C ILE A 180 -37.63 -15.78 27.24
N LYS A 181 -37.02 -16.96 27.46
CA LYS A 181 -37.68 -18.09 28.15
C LYS A 181 -38.12 -17.71 29.55
N GLU A 182 -37.30 -17.05 30.31
CA GLU A 182 -37.56 -16.73 31.73
C GLU A 182 -38.62 -15.64 31.91
N TYR A 183 -38.62 -14.62 31.01
CA TYR A 183 -39.42 -13.40 31.24
C TYR A 183 -40.58 -13.20 30.27
N LEU A 184 -40.55 -13.79 29.06
CA LEU A 184 -41.54 -13.47 28.02
C LEU A 184 -42.42 -14.67 27.59
N LEU A 185 -42.10 -15.90 27.99
CA LEU A 185 -42.71 -17.10 27.40
C LEU A 185 -43.63 -17.87 28.30
N LYS A 186 -44.02 -17.33 29.47
CA LYS A 186 -44.89 -18.06 30.39
C LYS A 186 -46.30 -18.39 29.82
N ASP A 187 -46.71 -17.72 28.72
CA ASP A 187 -48.07 -17.79 28.17
C ASP A 187 -48.16 -18.02 26.66
N LEU A 188 -47.09 -18.48 25.95
CA LEU A 188 -47.07 -18.60 24.49
C LEU A 188 -47.07 -20.08 24.02
N ILE A 189 -47.80 -20.38 22.92
CA ILE A 189 -47.88 -21.68 22.25
C ILE A 189 -46.61 -21.94 21.42
N ASN A 190 -46.17 -23.19 21.25
CA ASN A 190 -44.89 -23.59 20.61
C ASN A 190 -44.62 -22.99 19.22
N GLU A 191 -45.64 -22.77 18.39
CA GLU A 191 -45.49 -22.13 17.07
C GLU A 191 -45.17 -20.63 17.14
N GLN A 192 -45.78 -19.93 18.10
CA GLN A 192 -45.48 -18.50 18.34
C GLN A 192 -44.08 -18.28 18.94
N LEU A 193 -43.58 -19.28 19.66
CA LEU A 193 -42.24 -19.32 20.24
C LEU A 193 -41.15 -19.25 19.17
N SER A 194 -41.22 -20.09 18.15
CA SER A 194 -40.22 -20.17 17.09
C SER A 194 -40.12 -18.86 16.28
N TYR A 195 -41.27 -18.21 16.04
CA TYR A 195 -41.35 -16.94 15.31
C TYR A 195 -40.75 -15.78 16.11
N LYS A 196 -41.01 -15.77 17.42
CA LYS A 196 -40.50 -14.73 18.32
C LYS A 196 -39.01 -14.84 18.50
N TYR A 197 -38.46 -16.04 18.64
CA TYR A 197 -36.99 -16.25 18.69
C TYR A 197 -36.28 -15.80 17.43
N ALA A 198 -36.82 -16.01 16.25
CA ALA A 198 -36.24 -15.60 14.98
C ALA A 198 -36.20 -14.07 14.84
N ASN A 199 -37.30 -13.38 15.21
CA ASN A 199 -37.38 -11.92 15.17
C ASN A 199 -36.43 -11.26 16.17
N GLU A 200 -36.33 -11.75 17.37
CA GLU A 200 -35.47 -11.19 18.43
C GLU A 200 -33.99 -11.42 18.11
N ALA A 201 -33.65 -12.59 17.51
CA ALA A 201 -32.28 -12.84 17.03
C ALA A 201 -31.89 -11.89 15.88
N ASP A 202 -32.81 -11.54 14.98
CA ASP A 202 -32.59 -10.57 13.91
C ASP A 202 -32.43 -9.15 14.46
N ILE A 203 -33.18 -8.76 15.47
CA ILE A 203 -33.04 -7.45 16.17
C ILE A 203 -31.64 -7.34 16.77
N LEU A 204 -31.16 -8.37 17.46
CA LEU A 204 -29.81 -8.43 18.02
C LEU A 204 -28.72 -8.34 16.94
N ASN A 205 -28.86 -9.12 15.86
CA ASN A 205 -27.90 -9.09 14.75
C ASN A 205 -27.85 -7.72 14.07
N VAL A 206 -28.98 -7.04 13.91
CA VAL A 206 -29.04 -5.68 13.37
C VAL A 206 -28.42 -4.67 14.33
N ALA A 207 -28.69 -4.77 15.64
CA ALA A 207 -28.13 -3.86 16.64
C ALA A 207 -26.61 -4.00 16.77
N LEU A 208 -26.07 -5.20 16.71
CA LEU A 208 -24.64 -5.48 16.89
C LEU A 208 -23.84 -5.35 15.60
N PHE A 209 -24.42 -5.76 14.45
CA PHE A 209 -23.69 -5.93 13.20
C PHE A 209 -24.31 -5.19 12.01
N ASN A 210 -25.40 -4.46 12.22
CA ASN A 210 -26.17 -3.77 11.19
C ASN A 210 -26.62 -4.68 10.03
N LYS A 211 -26.79 -5.99 10.29
CA LYS A 211 -27.18 -7.02 9.29
C LYS A 211 -28.11 -8.05 9.91
N ARG A 212 -29.13 -8.49 9.14
CA ARG A 212 -29.99 -9.61 9.51
C ARG A 212 -29.29 -10.95 9.24
N ALA A 213 -29.71 -12.02 9.94
CA ALA A 213 -29.14 -13.36 9.76
C ALA A 213 -29.16 -13.87 8.31
N LYS A 214 -30.15 -13.48 7.52
CA LYS A 214 -30.27 -13.83 6.09
C LYS A 214 -29.14 -13.19 5.24
N GLN A 215 -28.71 -11.97 5.57
CA GLN A 215 -27.70 -11.22 4.83
C GLN A 215 -26.26 -11.72 5.05
N TRP A 216 -26.06 -12.66 5.98
CA TRP A 216 -24.77 -13.33 6.20
C TRP A 216 -24.60 -14.61 5.39
N ARG A 217 -25.67 -15.08 4.72
CA ARG A 217 -25.68 -16.33 3.95
C ARG A 217 -25.61 -16.09 2.44
N GLU A 218 -25.72 -14.84 2.01
CA GLU A 218 -25.51 -14.35 0.65
C GLU A 218 -24.07 -13.84 0.47
#